data_88aad3159061aee2e20894390a0a65f1
#
_entry.id   88aad3159061aee2e20894390a0a65f1
#
_cell.length_a   1.000
_cell.length_b   1.000
_cell.length_c   1.000
_cell.angle_alpha   90.00
_cell.angle_beta   90.00
_cell.angle_gamma   90.00
#
_symmetry.space_group_name_H-M   'P 1'
#
loop_
_entity.id
_entity.type
_entity.pdbx_description
1 polymer ?
#
loop_
_entity_poly.entity_id
_entity_poly.type
_entity_poly.pdbx_seq_one_letter_code
_entity_poly.pdbx_strand_id
1 'polypeptide(L)'
;MPSTHILTQPQLDCLTSPIRLAIIQRLEIDSQATAREIAQRMGRPVTSLYHHLKQMEGIGLLRVVGERRGARRPEAIYAMVADQLSSSAAVRTEEGRRTYARAALRVAEAGARAVSAAIEGGTPRFEGDQRTLAARFHVVRADAAKLARINRALNALEEALYQDCEAGEEILLTVLLAPQG
;
A
#
# COMPACT_ATOMS: atom_id res chain seq x y z
N MET A 1 16.27 8.56 5.80
CA MET A 1 14.90 9.02 5.48
C MET A 1 14.38 8.17 4.33
N PRO A 2 13.13 7.70 4.37
CA PRO A 2 12.56 6.93 3.26
C PRO A 2 12.56 7.76 1.98
N SER A 3 12.88 7.10 0.88
CA SER A 3 12.84 7.71 -0.46
C SER A 3 11.38 7.84 -0.93
N THR A 4 11.04 8.97 -1.57
CA THR A 4 9.68 9.21 -2.05
C THR A 4 9.68 9.36 -3.57
N HIS A 5 8.83 8.60 -4.27
CA HIS A 5 8.58 8.73 -5.69
C HIS A 5 7.26 9.45 -5.96
N ILE A 6 7.30 10.50 -6.78
CA ILE A 6 6.10 11.24 -7.18
C ILE A 6 5.46 10.54 -8.37
N LEU A 7 4.24 10.04 -8.18
CA LEU A 7 3.50 9.30 -9.20
C LEU A 7 3.13 10.19 -10.40
N THR A 8 3.37 9.66 -11.59
CA THR A 8 2.78 10.17 -12.84
C THR A 8 1.33 9.70 -12.99
N GLN A 9 0.57 10.29 -13.93
CA GLN A 9 -0.81 9.87 -14.19
C GLN A 9 -0.91 8.37 -14.56
N PRO A 10 -0.08 7.80 -15.49
CA PRO A 10 -0.12 6.37 -15.78
C PRO A 10 0.18 5.46 -14.58
N GLN A 11 1.08 5.90 -13.70
CA GLN A 11 1.39 5.16 -12.47
C GLN A 11 0.21 5.18 -11.49
N LEU A 12 -0.44 6.33 -11.31
CA LEU A 12 -1.63 6.43 -10.47
C LEU A 12 -2.79 5.60 -11.02
N ASP A 13 -3.03 5.64 -12.35
CA ASP A 13 -4.04 4.80 -13.01
C ASP A 13 -3.74 3.30 -12.80
N CYS A 14 -2.47 2.93 -12.84
CA CYS A 14 -2.03 1.56 -12.56
C CYS A 14 -2.50 1.08 -11.18
N LEU A 15 -2.43 1.93 -10.15
CA LEU A 15 -2.80 1.60 -8.77
C LEU A 15 -4.33 1.51 -8.52
N THR A 16 -5.16 1.83 -9.49
CA THR A 16 -6.61 1.58 -9.40
C THR A 16 -6.96 0.09 -9.53
N SER A 17 -6.01 -0.76 -9.93
CA SER A 17 -6.19 -2.22 -9.99
C SER A 17 -5.95 -2.86 -8.63
N PRO A 18 -6.92 -3.64 -8.08
CA PRO A 18 -6.75 -4.32 -6.81
C PRO A 18 -5.54 -5.26 -6.77
N ILE A 19 -5.24 -5.94 -7.88
CA ILE A 19 -4.10 -6.86 -7.97
C ILE A 19 -2.78 -6.09 -7.86
N ARG A 20 -2.64 -4.97 -8.59
CA ARG A 20 -1.42 -4.17 -8.58
C ARG A 20 -1.21 -3.46 -7.24
N LEU A 21 -2.30 -2.98 -6.62
CA LEU A 21 -2.24 -2.46 -5.25
C LEU A 21 -1.75 -3.53 -4.26
N ALA A 22 -2.27 -4.76 -4.36
CA ALA A 22 -1.83 -5.87 -3.50
C ALA A 22 -0.36 -6.26 -3.75
N ILE A 23 0.16 -6.13 -4.97
CA ILE A 23 1.60 -6.33 -5.27
C ILE A 23 2.43 -5.26 -4.53
N ILE A 24 2.04 -3.98 -4.59
CA ILE A 24 2.71 -2.91 -3.84
C ILE A 24 2.72 -3.22 -2.34
N GLN A 25 1.57 -3.56 -1.76
CA GLN A 25 1.46 -3.90 -0.34
C GLN A 25 2.39 -5.05 0.08
N ARG A 26 2.58 -6.07 -0.79
CA ARG A 26 3.55 -7.13 -0.52
C ARG A 26 4.99 -6.64 -0.55
N LEU A 27 5.34 -5.80 -1.51
CA LEU A 27 6.69 -5.24 -1.63
C LEU A 27 7.00 -4.18 -0.57
N GLU A 28 5.99 -3.52 0.02
CA GLU A 28 6.16 -2.68 1.21
C GLU A 28 6.64 -3.50 2.43
N ILE A 29 6.11 -4.73 2.58
CA ILE A 29 6.49 -5.63 3.68
C ILE A 29 7.84 -6.32 3.40
N ASP A 30 7.99 -6.88 2.20
CA ASP A 30 9.11 -7.76 1.86
C ASP A 30 10.34 -7.00 1.34
N SER A 31 10.21 -5.68 1.08
CA SER A 31 11.19 -4.81 0.41
C SER A 31 11.54 -5.27 -1.00
N GLN A 32 11.72 -6.58 -1.20
CA GLN A 32 12.01 -7.20 -2.49
C GLN A 32 11.53 -8.66 -2.53
N ALA A 33 10.97 -9.11 -3.66
CA ALA A 33 10.50 -10.47 -3.82
C ALA A 33 10.50 -10.92 -5.30
N THR A 34 10.55 -12.23 -5.53
CA THR A 34 10.31 -12.83 -6.85
C THR A 34 8.80 -12.89 -7.14
N ALA A 35 8.44 -13.02 -8.42
CA ALA A 35 7.04 -13.21 -8.81
C ALA A 35 6.37 -14.40 -8.10
N ARG A 36 7.12 -15.46 -7.83
CA ARG A 36 6.65 -16.65 -7.13
C ARG A 36 6.34 -16.36 -5.66
N GLU A 37 7.21 -15.66 -4.96
CA GLU A 37 7.00 -15.28 -3.56
C GLU A 37 5.79 -14.37 -3.40
N ILE A 38 5.67 -13.35 -4.26
CA ILE A 38 4.49 -12.47 -4.29
C ILE A 38 3.21 -13.28 -4.51
N ALA A 39 3.20 -14.18 -5.51
CA ALA A 39 2.06 -15.01 -5.84
C ALA A 39 1.65 -15.93 -4.69
N GLN A 40 2.62 -16.57 -4.04
CA GLN A 40 2.41 -17.44 -2.88
C GLN A 40 1.74 -16.68 -1.74
N ARG A 41 2.25 -15.49 -1.38
CA ARG A 41 1.67 -14.66 -0.32
C ARG A 41 0.30 -14.10 -0.66
N MET A 42 0.01 -13.88 -1.95
CA MET A 42 -1.30 -13.44 -2.42
C MET A 42 -2.29 -14.60 -2.62
N GLY A 43 -1.88 -15.86 -2.42
CA GLY A 43 -2.71 -17.04 -2.68
C GLY A 43 -3.14 -17.16 -4.15
N ARG A 44 -2.26 -16.76 -5.11
CA ARG A 44 -2.57 -16.72 -6.54
C ARG A 44 -1.60 -17.54 -7.38
N PRO A 45 -2.03 -18.03 -8.56
CA PRO A 45 -1.09 -18.60 -9.52
C PRO A 45 -0.07 -17.57 -9.99
N VAL A 46 1.22 -17.92 -10.02
CA VAL A 46 2.30 -17.01 -10.44
C VAL A 46 2.09 -16.49 -11.88
N THR A 47 1.51 -17.31 -12.75
CA THR A 47 1.22 -16.94 -14.14
C THR A 47 0.28 -15.75 -14.26
N SER A 48 -0.61 -15.54 -13.29
CA SER A 48 -1.54 -14.42 -13.27
C SER A 48 -0.84 -13.08 -12.93
N LEU A 49 0.38 -13.10 -12.37
CA LEU A 49 1.09 -11.90 -11.95
C LEU A 49 2.08 -11.37 -12.98
N TYR A 50 2.62 -12.19 -13.88
CA TYR A 50 3.68 -11.76 -14.81
C TYR A 50 3.28 -10.54 -15.66
N HIS A 51 2.05 -10.51 -16.16
CA HIS A 51 1.56 -9.36 -16.93
C HIS A 51 1.53 -8.08 -16.08
N HIS A 52 1.05 -8.19 -14.84
CA HIS A 52 0.98 -7.04 -13.92
C HIS A 52 2.38 -6.54 -13.54
N LEU A 53 3.30 -7.44 -13.18
CA LEU A 53 4.67 -7.10 -12.83
C LEU A 53 5.39 -6.41 -14.00
N LYS A 54 5.28 -6.97 -15.21
CA LYS A 54 5.87 -6.37 -16.42
C LYS A 54 5.28 -4.99 -16.74
N GLN A 55 3.97 -4.81 -16.56
CA GLN A 55 3.32 -3.52 -16.77
C GLN A 55 3.80 -2.48 -15.74
N MET A 56 3.90 -2.88 -14.45
CA MET A 56 4.36 -1.99 -13.38
C MET A 56 5.83 -1.63 -13.52
N GLU A 57 6.67 -2.57 -13.98
CA GLU A 57 8.07 -2.33 -14.33
C GLU A 57 8.17 -1.35 -15.50
N GLY A 58 7.43 -1.60 -16.59
CA GLY A 58 7.46 -0.78 -17.80
C GLY A 58 7.05 0.67 -17.60
N ILE A 59 6.23 0.97 -16.58
CA ILE A 59 5.87 2.36 -16.21
C ILE A 59 6.69 2.91 -15.04
N GLY A 60 7.72 2.18 -14.58
CA GLY A 60 8.62 2.63 -13.53
C GLY A 60 8.02 2.70 -12.13
N LEU A 61 7.09 1.82 -11.78
CA LEU A 61 6.63 1.60 -10.40
C LEU A 61 7.48 0.55 -9.70
N LEU A 62 7.93 -0.45 -10.44
CA LEU A 62 8.81 -1.50 -9.98
C LEU A 62 10.13 -1.48 -10.75
N ARG A 63 11.15 -2.05 -10.15
CA ARG A 63 12.45 -2.31 -10.78
C ARG A 63 12.90 -3.72 -10.48
N VAL A 64 13.62 -4.35 -11.41
CA VAL A 64 14.36 -5.58 -11.16
C VAL A 64 15.67 -5.22 -10.46
N VAL A 65 15.88 -5.77 -9.28
CA VAL A 65 17.07 -5.49 -8.43
C VAL A 65 18.08 -6.63 -8.44
N GLY A 66 17.76 -7.75 -9.07
CA GLY A 66 18.61 -8.91 -9.17
C GLY A 66 17.88 -10.13 -9.70
N GLU A 67 18.55 -11.26 -9.63
CA GLU A 67 17.99 -12.56 -9.98
C GLU A 67 18.26 -13.57 -8.86
N ARG A 68 17.35 -14.50 -8.67
CA ARG A 68 17.51 -15.63 -7.76
C ARG A 68 17.49 -16.92 -8.56
N ARG A 69 18.32 -17.88 -8.16
CA ARG A 69 18.33 -19.21 -8.79
C ARG A 69 16.98 -19.91 -8.54
N GLY A 70 16.20 -20.06 -9.59
CA GLY A 70 14.98 -20.84 -9.60
C GLY A 70 15.23 -22.32 -9.99
N ALA A 71 14.23 -23.18 -9.85
CA ALA A 71 14.35 -24.60 -10.14
C ALA A 71 14.69 -24.92 -11.61
N ARG A 72 14.23 -24.08 -12.56
CA ARG A 72 14.43 -24.29 -14.01
C ARG A 72 15.18 -23.15 -14.69
N ARG A 73 14.99 -21.91 -14.22
CA ARG A 73 15.61 -20.69 -14.77
C ARG A 73 15.73 -19.65 -13.67
N PRO A 74 16.63 -18.66 -13.82
CA PRO A 74 16.68 -17.52 -12.92
C PRO A 74 15.32 -16.81 -12.84
N GLU A 75 14.96 -16.36 -11.66
CA GLU A 75 13.75 -15.59 -11.38
C GLU A 75 14.12 -14.16 -11.02
N ALA A 76 13.54 -13.18 -11.70
CA ALA A 76 13.76 -11.77 -11.40
C ALA A 76 13.26 -11.44 -10.00
N ILE A 77 14.02 -10.61 -9.28
CA ILE A 77 13.67 -10.05 -7.98
C ILE A 77 13.18 -8.63 -8.23
N TYR A 78 11.94 -8.36 -7.84
CA TYR A 78 11.29 -7.07 -7.97
C TYR A 78 11.35 -6.29 -6.65
N ALA A 79 11.53 -4.98 -6.74
CA ALA A 79 11.37 -4.03 -5.65
C ALA A 79 10.61 -2.81 -6.13
N MET A 80 10.03 -2.05 -5.22
CA MET A 80 9.50 -0.73 -5.51
C MET A 80 10.63 0.22 -5.93
N VAL A 81 10.31 1.25 -6.72
CA VAL A 81 11.29 2.29 -7.13
C VAL A 81 11.69 3.20 -5.98
N ALA A 82 10.84 3.31 -4.96
CA ALA A 82 11.06 4.09 -3.73
C ALA A 82 10.25 3.48 -2.57
N ASP A 83 10.59 3.88 -1.35
CA ASP A 83 9.92 3.40 -0.13
C ASP A 83 8.50 3.96 -0.01
N GLN A 84 8.25 5.15 -0.55
CA GLN A 84 6.95 5.82 -0.52
C GLN A 84 6.52 6.27 -1.92
N LEU A 85 5.20 6.22 -2.17
CA LEU A 85 4.57 6.70 -3.39
C LEU A 85 3.69 7.91 -3.08
N SER A 86 3.96 9.05 -3.73
CA SER A 86 3.20 10.30 -3.54
C SER A 86 2.38 10.64 -4.79
N SER A 87 1.10 10.90 -4.62
CA SER A 87 0.20 11.38 -5.68
C SER A 87 0.16 12.91 -5.84
N SER A 88 1.02 13.65 -5.12
CA SER A 88 0.97 15.11 -5.02
C SER A 88 1.00 15.86 -6.35
N ALA A 89 1.66 15.34 -7.37
CA ALA A 89 1.66 15.95 -8.72
C ALA A 89 0.41 15.58 -9.51
N ALA A 90 -0.01 14.31 -9.47
CA ALA A 90 -1.16 13.82 -10.23
C ALA A 90 -2.47 14.52 -9.81
N VAL A 91 -2.68 14.77 -8.52
CA VAL A 91 -3.91 15.44 -8.03
C VAL A 91 -4.03 16.92 -8.38
N ARG A 92 -3.04 17.51 -9.05
CA ARG A 92 -3.13 18.89 -9.57
C ARG A 92 -4.07 19.01 -10.77
N THR A 93 -4.28 17.93 -11.51
CA THR A 93 -5.20 17.89 -12.65
C THR A 93 -6.57 17.35 -12.24
N GLU A 94 -7.63 17.67 -13.00
CA GLU A 94 -8.96 17.12 -12.75
C GLU A 94 -8.99 15.60 -12.95
N GLU A 95 -8.36 15.11 -14.03
CA GLU A 95 -8.23 13.68 -14.31
C GLU A 95 -7.50 12.96 -13.17
N GLY A 96 -6.37 13.51 -12.70
CA GLY A 96 -5.62 12.95 -11.57
C GLY A 96 -6.42 12.91 -10.28
N ARG A 97 -7.23 13.94 -9.98
CA ARG A 97 -8.15 13.90 -8.82
C ARG A 97 -9.20 12.80 -8.93
N ARG A 98 -9.77 12.59 -10.14
CA ARG A 98 -10.74 11.51 -10.38
C ARG A 98 -10.07 10.13 -10.22
N THR A 99 -8.87 9.96 -10.75
CA THR A 99 -8.09 8.72 -10.59
C THR A 99 -7.70 8.49 -9.14
N TYR A 100 -7.25 9.52 -8.44
CA TYR A 100 -6.94 9.44 -7.01
C TYR A 100 -8.15 8.98 -6.18
N ALA A 101 -9.34 9.52 -6.46
CA ALA A 101 -10.56 9.09 -5.78
C ALA A 101 -10.85 7.58 -6.00
N ARG A 102 -10.64 7.07 -7.23
CA ARG A 102 -10.76 5.64 -7.52
C ARG A 102 -9.71 4.81 -6.77
N ALA A 103 -8.47 5.27 -6.73
CA ALA A 103 -7.39 4.60 -5.99
C ALA A 103 -7.69 4.59 -4.48
N ALA A 104 -8.13 5.72 -3.91
CA ALA A 104 -8.52 5.82 -2.50
C ALA A 104 -9.67 4.85 -2.14
N LEU A 105 -10.66 4.69 -3.04
CA LEU A 105 -11.71 3.68 -2.87
C LEU A 105 -11.13 2.27 -2.79
N ARG A 106 -10.15 1.91 -3.63
CA ARG A 106 -9.50 0.58 -3.57
C ARG A 106 -8.73 0.36 -2.27
N VAL A 107 -8.09 1.41 -1.76
CA VAL A 107 -7.43 1.36 -0.44
C VAL A 107 -8.46 1.13 0.68
N ALA A 108 -9.59 1.85 0.66
CA ALA A 108 -10.68 1.65 1.62
C ALA A 108 -11.26 0.22 1.57
N GLU A 109 -11.52 -0.29 0.36
CA GLU A 109 -11.99 -1.67 0.15
C GLU A 109 -10.98 -2.72 0.65
N ALA A 110 -9.67 -2.48 0.48
CA ALA A 110 -8.64 -3.36 1.01
C ALA A 110 -8.65 -3.39 2.53
N GLY A 111 -8.77 -2.22 3.18
CA GLY A 111 -8.92 -2.11 4.64
C GLY A 111 -10.18 -2.84 5.15
N ALA A 112 -11.32 -2.66 4.50
CA ALA A 112 -12.55 -3.34 4.87
C ALA A 112 -12.43 -4.86 4.75
N ARG A 113 -11.81 -5.37 3.68
CA ARG A 113 -11.56 -6.82 3.53
C ARG A 113 -10.61 -7.36 4.59
N ALA A 114 -9.57 -6.60 4.96
CA ALA A 114 -8.64 -7.02 6.02
C ALA A 114 -9.34 -7.14 7.38
N VAL A 115 -10.26 -6.22 7.70
CA VAL A 115 -11.10 -6.32 8.92
C VAL A 115 -11.96 -7.59 8.90
N SER A 116 -12.66 -7.87 7.80
CA SER A 116 -13.47 -9.09 7.67
C SER A 116 -12.63 -10.35 7.81
N ALA A 117 -11.50 -10.42 7.11
CA ALA A 117 -10.60 -11.57 7.16
C ALA A 117 -10.02 -11.79 8.58
N ALA A 118 -9.68 -10.72 9.30
CA ALA A 118 -9.19 -10.81 10.68
C ALA A 118 -10.25 -11.38 11.64
N ILE A 119 -11.51 -11.00 11.46
CA ILE A 119 -12.63 -11.52 12.25
C ILE A 119 -12.88 -13.00 11.93
N GLU A 120 -12.90 -13.36 10.66
CA GLU A 120 -13.12 -14.75 10.20
C GLU A 120 -11.94 -15.67 10.55
N GLY A 121 -10.72 -15.16 10.53
CA GLY A 121 -9.49 -15.90 10.86
C GLY A 121 -9.26 -16.16 12.35
N GLY A 122 -10.01 -15.52 13.24
CA GLY A 122 -10.30 -16.05 14.57
C GLY A 122 -9.62 -15.44 15.78
N THR A 123 -8.67 -14.49 15.71
CA THR A 123 -8.04 -13.97 16.95
C THR A 123 -7.61 -12.49 16.93
N PRO A 124 -8.46 -11.56 16.45
CA PRO A 124 -8.11 -10.15 16.56
C PRO A 124 -8.17 -9.68 18.02
N ARG A 125 -7.20 -8.89 18.44
CA ARG A 125 -7.19 -8.20 19.73
C ARG A 125 -7.81 -6.82 19.56
N PHE A 126 -8.86 -6.52 20.31
CA PHE A 126 -9.64 -5.27 20.17
C PHE A 126 -9.21 -4.19 21.16
N GLU A 127 -8.50 -4.55 22.23
CA GLU A 127 -8.18 -3.66 23.34
C GLU A 127 -6.67 -3.70 23.70
N GLY A 128 -6.24 -2.72 24.49
CA GLY A 128 -4.87 -2.59 24.97
C GLY A 128 -3.88 -2.10 23.91
N ASP A 129 -2.62 -1.99 24.30
CA ASP A 129 -1.53 -1.49 23.44
C ASP A 129 -1.13 -2.49 22.35
N GLN A 130 -1.52 -3.76 22.51
CA GLN A 130 -1.27 -4.84 21.57
C GLN A 130 -2.49 -5.14 20.67
N ARG A 131 -3.46 -4.25 20.60
CA ARG A 131 -4.63 -4.45 19.72
C ARG A 131 -4.19 -4.53 18.26
N THR A 132 -4.75 -5.50 17.53
CA THR A 132 -4.46 -5.73 16.11
C THR A 132 -5.64 -5.37 15.21
N LEU A 133 -6.81 -5.06 15.80
CA LEU A 133 -7.99 -4.63 15.05
C LEU A 133 -8.65 -3.42 15.70
N ALA A 134 -8.83 -2.37 14.90
CA ALA A 134 -9.63 -1.21 15.25
C ALA A 134 -10.27 -0.62 13.99
N ALA A 135 -11.56 -0.32 14.05
CA ALA A 135 -12.24 0.49 13.06
C ALA A 135 -12.76 1.77 13.74
N ARG A 136 -12.38 2.92 13.23
CA ARG A 136 -12.79 4.20 13.80
C ARG A 136 -13.28 5.13 12.70
N PHE A 137 -14.36 5.83 13.00
CA PHE A 137 -14.97 6.81 12.13
C PHE A 137 -15.27 8.07 12.94
N HIS A 138 -14.77 9.22 12.51
CA HIS A 138 -14.99 10.49 13.19
C HIS A 138 -15.35 11.59 12.19
N VAL A 139 -16.36 12.37 12.49
CA VAL A 139 -16.66 13.63 11.80
C VAL A 139 -16.43 14.76 12.81
N VAL A 140 -15.55 15.68 12.48
CA VAL A 140 -15.20 16.79 13.37
C VAL A 140 -15.15 18.12 12.61
N ARG A 141 -15.47 19.21 13.27
CA ARG A 141 -15.18 20.55 12.78
C ARG A 141 -13.72 20.84 13.09
N ALA A 142 -12.96 21.28 12.08
CA ALA A 142 -11.56 21.63 12.22
C ALA A 142 -11.29 23.00 11.60
N ASP A 143 -10.77 23.91 12.39
CA ASP A 143 -10.11 25.13 11.92
C ASP A 143 -8.67 24.81 11.43
N ALA A 144 -7.95 25.79 10.93
CA ALA A 144 -6.58 25.62 10.43
C ALA A 144 -5.63 25.06 11.50
N ALA A 145 -5.76 25.47 12.76
CA ALA A 145 -4.90 25.01 13.85
C ALA A 145 -5.17 23.54 14.20
N LYS A 146 -6.45 23.14 14.27
CA LYS A 146 -6.84 21.76 14.52
C LYS A 146 -6.45 20.86 13.36
N LEU A 147 -6.66 21.30 12.11
CA LEU A 147 -6.25 20.56 10.92
C LEU A 147 -4.72 20.35 10.89
N ALA A 148 -3.94 21.38 11.22
CA ALA A 148 -2.49 21.26 11.33
C ALA A 148 -2.06 20.24 12.41
N ARG A 149 -2.77 20.17 13.56
CA ARG A 149 -2.51 19.15 14.59
C ARG A 149 -2.82 17.73 14.10
N ILE A 150 -3.94 17.56 13.38
CA ILE A 150 -4.31 16.26 12.80
C ILE A 150 -3.22 15.82 11.82
N ASN A 151 -2.79 16.68 10.89
CA ASN A 151 -1.76 16.32 9.92
C ASN A 151 -0.41 15.99 10.58
N ARG A 152 0.00 16.72 11.63
CA ARG A 152 1.21 16.34 12.38
C ARG A 152 1.09 14.97 13.04
N ALA A 153 -0.08 14.62 13.58
CA ALA A 153 -0.30 13.30 14.16
C ALA A 153 -0.28 12.19 13.09
N LEU A 154 -0.79 12.45 11.88
CA LEU A 154 -0.71 11.53 10.75
C LEU A 154 0.75 11.33 10.30
N ASN A 155 1.54 12.40 10.20
CA ASN A 155 2.96 12.30 9.86
C ASN A 155 3.73 11.49 10.91
N ALA A 156 3.48 11.71 12.20
CA ALA A 156 4.11 10.94 13.28
C ALA A 156 3.70 9.45 13.24
N LEU A 157 2.46 9.16 12.83
CA LEU A 157 2.01 7.79 12.61
C LEU A 157 2.77 7.15 11.44
N GLU A 158 2.92 7.85 10.32
CA GLU A 158 3.71 7.38 9.17
C GLU A 158 5.17 7.12 9.56
N GLU A 159 5.81 8.02 10.32
CA GLU A 159 7.17 7.81 10.84
C GLU A 159 7.28 6.52 11.67
N ALA A 160 6.27 6.20 12.49
CA ALA A 160 6.24 4.98 13.28
C ALA A 160 6.12 3.70 12.43
N LEU A 161 5.45 3.78 11.25
CA LEU A 161 5.31 2.64 10.33
C LEU A 161 6.63 2.28 9.62
N TYR A 162 7.55 3.24 9.47
CA TYR A 162 8.86 3.02 8.82
C TYR A 162 9.98 2.64 9.80
N GLN A 163 9.65 2.39 11.07
CA GLN A 163 10.62 1.82 12.01
C GLN A 163 10.79 0.32 11.73
N ASP A 164 12.05 -0.12 11.62
CA ASP A 164 12.35 -1.51 11.35
C ASP A 164 11.78 -2.43 12.43
N CYS A 165 11.15 -3.52 12.00
CA CYS A 165 10.67 -4.59 12.85
C CYS A 165 11.04 -5.93 12.21
N GLU A 166 12.01 -6.64 12.83
CA GLU A 166 12.52 -7.91 12.29
C GLU A 166 11.52 -9.07 12.42
N ALA A 167 10.59 -8.99 13.37
CA ALA A 167 9.59 -10.02 13.61
C ALA A 167 8.29 -9.39 14.13
N GLY A 168 7.15 -9.89 13.65
CA GLY A 168 5.85 -9.38 14.09
C GLY A 168 4.69 -9.86 13.20
N GLU A 169 3.51 -9.42 13.56
CA GLU A 169 2.30 -9.64 12.76
C GLU A 169 2.22 -8.61 11.62
N GLU A 170 1.81 -9.05 10.44
CA GLU A 170 1.51 -8.13 9.34
C GLU A 170 0.21 -7.37 9.64
N ILE A 171 0.30 -6.04 9.74
CA ILE A 171 -0.84 -5.15 10.02
C ILE A 171 -1.10 -4.25 8.82
N LEU A 172 -2.32 -4.27 8.29
CA LEU A 172 -2.77 -3.29 7.31
C LEU A 172 -3.41 -2.10 8.03
N LEU A 173 -2.79 -0.93 7.91
CA LEU A 173 -3.35 0.34 8.37
C LEU A 173 -3.89 1.12 7.16
N THR A 174 -5.15 1.53 7.24
CA THR A 174 -5.79 2.40 6.23
C THR A 174 -6.24 3.68 6.90
N VAL A 175 -5.76 4.81 6.43
CA VAL A 175 -6.16 6.15 6.91
C VAL A 175 -6.69 6.96 5.74
N LEU A 176 -7.87 7.54 5.90
CA LEU A 176 -8.49 8.44 4.93
C LEU A 176 -8.89 9.74 5.65
N LEU A 177 -8.43 10.86 5.11
CA LEU A 177 -8.81 12.20 5.55
C LEU A 177 -9.47 12.92 4.36
N ALA A 178 -10.72 13.34 4.53
CA ALA A 178 -11.46 14.06 3.50
C ALA A 178 -12.38 15.13 4.11
N PRO A 179 -12.58 16.27 3.42
CA PRO A 179 -13.63 17.20 3.80
C PRO A 179 -15.00 16.55 3.62
N GLN A 180 -15.91 16.88 4.51
CA GLN A 180 -17.33 16.55 4.35
C GLN A 180 -18.01 17.71 3.63
N GLY A 181 -18.51 17.47 2.42
CA GLY A 181 -19.24 18.43 1.59
C GLY A 181 -20.66 18.69 2.11
#